data_f8da90d2bf56e98d27a37c355186e1d1
#
_entry.id   f8da90d2bf56e98d27a37c355186e1d1
#
_cell.length_a   1.000
_cell.length_b   1.000
_cell.length_c   1.000
_cell.angle_alpha   90.00
_cell.angle_beta   90.00
_cell.angle_gamma   90.00
#
_symmetry.space_group_name_H-M   'P 1'
#
loop_
_entity.id
_entity.type
_entity.pdbx_description
1 polymer ?
#
loop_
_entity_poly.entity_id
_entity_poly.type
_entity_poly.pdbx_seq_one_letter_code
_entity_poly.pdbx_strand_id
1 'polypeptide(L)'
;MPATVTRPVAVKLDPLTRERMKRLADAKHRTPHWLMREAIEQYVDREEKREAFRQAGTRAWEAYRATGLHVTHVEADAWLEQLEAGNDKEPPECHV
;
A
#
# COMPACT_ATOMS: atom_id res chain seq x y z
N MET A 1 -17.02 17.19 13.78
CA MET A 1 -16.36 15.94 13.40
C MET A 1 -16.39 14.95 14.55
N PRO A 2 -16.87 13.75 14.35
CA PRO A 2 -16.80 12.78 15.43
C PRO A 2 -15.35 12.45 15.76
N ALA A 3 -15.06 12.37 17.04
CA ALA A 3 -13.75 11.95 17.49
C ALA A 3 -13.51 10.49 17.06
N THR A 4 -12.30 10.21 16.60
CA THR A 4 -11.92 8.83 16.30
C THR A 4 -11.83 8.05 17.61
N VAL A 5 -12.67 7.04 17.75
CA VAL A 5 -12.65 6.18 18.94
C VAL A 5 -11.71 5.01 18.66
N THR A 6 -10.63 4.95 19.41
CA THR A 6 -9.70 3.83 19.33
C THR A 6 -10.23 2.67 20.16
N ARG A 7 -10.44 1.52 19.56
CA ARG A 7 -10.91 0.32 20.23
C ARG A 7 -9.83 -0.75 20.23
N PRO A 8 -9.67 -1.49 21.33
CA PRO A 8 -8.71 -2.58 21.37
C PRO A 8 -9.08 -3.69 20.39
N VAL A 9 -8.09 -4.17 19.67
CA VAL A 9 -8.21 -5.34 18.79
C VAL A 9 -7.11 -6.32 19.18
N ALA A 10 -7.50 -7.55 19.42
CA ALA A 10 -6.55 -8.59 19.81
C ALA A 10 -5.94 -9.24 18.56
N VAL A 11 -4.63 -9.38 18.54
CA VAL A 11 -3.90 -10.10 17.52
C VAL A 11 -3.10 -11.20 18.18
N LYS A 12 -3.30 -12.43 17.72
CA LYS A 12 -2.54 -13.59 18.23
C LYS A 12 -1.23 -13.70 17.46
N LEU A 13 -0.14 -13.70 18.18
CA LEU A 13 1.20 -13.86 17.61
C LEU A 13 1.88 -15.07 18.27
N ASP A 14 2.69 -15.75 17.49
CA ASP A 14 3.52 -16.82 18.04
C ASP A 14 4.62 -16.24 18.96
N PRO A 15 5.14 -17.04 19.90
CA PRO A 15 6.15 -16.53 20.84
C PRO A 15 7.40 -15.96 20.17
N LEU A 16 7.82 -16.54 19.07
CA LEU A 16 9.00 -16.08 18.33
C LEU A 16 8.78 -14.67 17.76
N THR A 17 7.64 -14.45 17.13
CA THR A 17 7.30 -13.14 16.57
C THR A 17 7.16 -12.08 17.66
N ARG A 18 6.57 -12.44 18.80
CA ARG A 18 6.47 -11.54 19.95
C ARG A 18 7.84 -11.12 20.45
N GLU A 19 8.76 -12.06 20.56
CA GLU A 19 10.11 -11.79 21.02
C GLU A 19 10.88 -10.90 20.03
N ARG A 20 10.72 -11.15 18.74
CA ARG A 20 11.32 -10.33 17.69
C ARG A 20 10.80 -8.89 17.74
N MET A 21 9.50 -8.72 17.95
CA MET A 21 8.89 -7.41 18.09
C MET A 21 9.39 -6.66 19.31
N LYS A 22 9.52 -7.36 20.44
CA LYS A 22 10.03 -6.77 21.67
C LYS A 22 11.46 -6.26 21.48
N ARG A 23 12.32 -7.08 20.89
CA ARG A 23 13.72 -6.69 20.62
C ARG A 23 13.80 -5.48 19.68
N LEU A 24 12.98 -5.47 18.65
CA LEU A 24 12.96 -4.37 17.70
C LEU A 24 12.44 -3.08 18.34
N ALA A 25 11.40 -3.18 19.16
CA ALA A 25 10.86 -2.05 19.90
C ALA A 25 11.90 -1.45 20.84
N ASP A 26 12.63 -2.29 21.57
CA ASP A 26 13.70 -1.85 22.45
C ASP A 26 14.81 -1.13 21.66
N ALA A 27 15.19 -1.69 20.51
CA ALA A 27 16.21 -1.07 19.65
C ALA A 27 15.78 0.31 19.13
N LYS A 28 14.50 0.51 18.93
CA LYS A 28 13.94 1.79 18.46
C LYS A 28 13.53 2.74 19.59
N HIS A 29 13.70 2.32 20.83
CA HIS A 29 13.24 3.06 22.01
C HIS A 29 11.74 3.37 21.95
N ARG A 30 10.95 2.39 21.52
CA ARG A 30 9.50 2.48 21.42
C ARG A 30 8.85 1.29 22.13
N THR A 31 7.56 1.40 22.39
CA THR A 31 6.81 0.29 22.98
C THR A 31 6.47 -0.74 21.91
N PRO A 32 6.30 -2.03 22.27
CA PRO A 32 5.79 -3.03 21.31
C PRO A 32 4.43 -2.63 20.73
N HIS A 33 3.57 -2.01 21.54
CA HIS A 33 2.27 -1.54 21.08
C HIS A 33 2.40 -0.48 19.97
N TRP A 34 3.29 0.49 20.16
CA TRP A 34 3.57 1.50 19.15
C TRP A 34 4.05 0.85 17.85
N LEU A 35 4.96 -0.11 17.97
CA LEU A 35 5.52 -0.82 16.81
C LEU A 35 4.43 -1.58 16.05
N MET A 36 3.53 -2.24 16.77
CA MET A 36 2.41 -2.96 16.15
C MET A 36 1.48 -2.01 15.40
N ARG A 37 1.12 -0.90 16.01
CA ARG A 37 0.26 0.11 15.35
C ARG A 37 0.92 0.64 14.09
N GLU A 38 2.18 1.01 14.18
CA GLU A 38 2.94 1.52 13.04
C GLU A 38 3.02 0.49 11.91
N ALA A 39 3.29 -0.76 12.25
CA ALA A 39 3.37 -1.84 11.28
C ALA A 39 2.04 -2.08 10.56
N ILE A 40 0.93 -2.08 11.32
CA ILE A 40 -0.39 -2.28 10.75
C ILE A 40 -0.77 -1.12 9.84
N GLU A 41 -0.57 0.11 10.28
CA GLU A 41 -0.88 1.31 9.50
C GLU A 41 -0.08 1.35 8.20
N GLN A 42 1.21 1.05 8.25
CA GLN A 42 2.06 1.00 7.06
C GLN A 42 1.64 -0.12 6.11
N TYR A 43 1.31 -1.28 6.64
CA TYR A 43 0.88 -2.42 5.82
C TYR A 43 -0.42 -2.10 5.09
N VAL A 44 -1.42 -1.60 5.82
CA VAL A 44 -2.73 -1.27 5.25
C VAL A 44 -2.58 -0.19 4.18
N ASP A 45 -1.83 0.86 4.47
CA ASP A 45 -1.60 1.96 3.54
C ASP A 45 -0.96 1.45 2.24
N ARG A 46 0.06 0.60 2.36
CA ARG A 46 0.74 0.02 1.20
C ARG A 46 -0.19 -0.88 0.38
N GLU A 47 -0.97 -1.72 1.05
CA GLU A 47 -1.87 -2.65 0.36
C GLU A 47 -3.05 -1.92 -0.30
N GLU A 48 -3.55 -0.85 0.31
CA GLU A 48 -4.56 -0.01 -0.30
C GLU A 48 -4.05 0.63 -1.60
N LYS A 49 -2.81 1.09 -1.60
CA LYS A 49 -2.17 1.65 -2.80
C LYS A 49 -2.01 0.60 -3.89
N ARG A 50 -1.61 -0.60 -3.52
CA ARG A 50 -1.50 -1.72 -4.47
C ARG A 50 -2.86 -2.06 -5.08
N GLU A 51 -3.91 -2.11 -4.27
CA GLU A 51 -5.25 -2.42 -4.73
C GLU A 51 -5.79 -1.33 -5.68
N ALA A 52 -5.57 -0.06 -5.33
CA ALA A 52 -5.94 1.06 -6.20
C ALA A 52 -5.23 0.97 -7.55
N PHE A 53 -3.94 0.63 -7.54
CA PHE A 53 -3.15 0.42 -8.74
C PHE A 53 -3.70 -0.74 -9.59
N ARG A 54 -4.02 -1.86 -8.95
CA ARG A 54 -4.57 -3.03 -9.65
C ARG A 54 -5.89 -2.70 -10.32
N GLN A 55 -6.77 -1.96 -9.63
CA GLN A 55 -8.05 -1.52 -10.18
C GLN A 55 -7.86 -0.56 -11.35
N ALA A 56 -6.90 0.35 -11.26
CA ALA A 56 -6.59 1.25 -12.35
C ALA A 56 -6.09 0.50 -13.60
N GLY A 57 -5.27 -0.52 -13.39
CA GLY A 57 -4.79 -1.39 -14.47
C GLY A 57 -5.92 -2.15 -15.15
N THR A 58 -6.87 -2.68 -14.36
CA THR A 58 -8.04 -3.37 -14.89
C THR A 58 -8.90 -2.44 -15.73
N ARG A 59 -9.15 -1.23 -15.22
CA ARG A 59 -9.94 -0.23 -15.96
C ARG A 59 -9.25 0.18 -17.26
N ALA A 60 -7.94 0.35 -17.24
CA ALA A 60 -7.18 0.68 -18.43
C ALA A 60 -7.27 -0.44 -19.48
N TRP A 61 -7.23 -1.69 -19.06
CA TRP A 61 -7.36 -2.84 -19.94
C TRP A 61 -8.75 -2.89 -20.57
N GLU A 62 -9.80 -2.68 -19.78
CA GLU A 62 -11.17 -2.66 -20.28
C GLU A 62 -11.40 -1.51 -21.27
N ALA A 63 -10.84 -0.33 -20.99
CA ALA A 63 -10.90 0.80 -21.89
C ALA A 63 -10.18 0.50 -23.21
N TYR A 64 -9.04 -0.14 -23.16
CA TYR A 64 -8.31 -0.56 -24.36
C TYR A 64 -9.13 -1.52 -25.21
N ARG A 65 -9.76 -2.51 -24.59
CA ARG A 65 -10.61 -3.47 -25.30
C ARG A 65 -11.81 -2.81 -25.96
N ALA A 66 -12.36 -1.76 -25.36
CA ALA A 66 -13.53 -1.08 -25.88
C ALA A 66 -13.20 -0.05 -26.97
N THR A 67 -12.06 0.65 -26.85
CA THR A 67 -11.77 1.83 -27.69
C THR A 67 -10.50 1.71 -28.51
N GLY A 68 -9.63 0.75 -28.22
CA GLY A 68 -8.31 0.63 -28.84
C GLY A 68 -7.27 1.61 -28.29
N LEU A 69 -7.66 2.50 -27.39
CA LEU A 69 -6.72 3.40 -26.71
C LEU A 69 -5.89 2.62 -25.72
N HIS A 70 -4.61 2.85 -25.71
CA HIS A 70 -3.71 2.11 -24.82
C HIS A 70 -2.55 2.98 -24.35
N VAL A 71 -1.87 2.47 -23.35
CA VAL A 71 -0.62 3.02 -22.82
C VAL A 71 0.50 2.08 -23.27
N THR A 72 1.60 2.61 -23.73
CA THR A 72 2.74 1.78 -24.14
C THR A 72 3.35 1.10 -22.91
N HIS A 73 4.05 0.00 -23.15
CA HIS A 73 4.77 -0.72 -22.10
C HIS A 73 5.76 0.18 -21.36
N VAL A 74 6.48 1.02 -22.10
CA VAL A 74 7.43 1.96 -21.51
C VAL A 74 6.75 2.99 -20.62
N GLU A 75 5.62 3.53 -21.07
CA GLU A 75 4.86 4.50 -20.29
C GLU A 75 4.29 3.87 -19.01
N ALA A 76 3.79 2.65 -19.11
CA ALA A 76 3.26 1.93 -17.96
C ALA A 76 4.36 1.62 -16.94
N ASP A 77 5.52 1.16 -17.39
CA ASP A 77 6.66 0.87 -16.53
C ASP A 77 7.17 2.12 -15.83
N ALA A 78 7.26 3.23 -16.53
CA ALA A 78 7.69 4.50 -15.95
C ALA A 78 6.72 4.96 -14.85
N TRP A 79 5.43 4.81 -15.08
CA TRP A 79 4.41 5.13 -14.07
C TRP A 79 4.50 4.22 -12.86
N LEU A 80 4.69 2.91 -13.11
CA LEU A 80 4.87 1.91 -12.05
C LEU A 80 6.07 2.24 -11.16
N GLU A 81 7.20 2.59 -11.75
CA GLU A 81 8.39 2.97 -11.00
C GLU A 81 8.13 4.17 -10.10
N GLN A 82 7.37 5.15 -10.56
CA GLN A 82 7.01 6.31 -9.77
C GLN A 82 6.13 5.92 -8.58
N LEU A 83 5.15 5.04 -8.79
CA LEU A 83 4.30 4.55 -7.71
C LEU A 83 5.09 3.76 -6.67
N GLU A 84 6.01 2.91 -7.11
CA GLU A 84 6.87 2.14 -6.20
C GLU A 84 7.79 3.03 -5.40
N ALA A 85 8.23 4.14 -5.97
CA ALA A 85 9.05 5.14 -5.28
C ALA A 85 8.25 6.00 -4.30
N GLY A 86 6.93 5.82 -4.22
CA GLY A 86 6.06 6.59 -3.35
C GLY A 86 5.52 7.88 -3.96
N ASN A 87 5.78 8.12 -5.23
CA ASN A 87 5.26 9.28 -5.94
C ASN A 87 3.87 8.98 -6.49
N ASP A 88 2.89 9.71 -6.02
CA ASP A 88 1.48 9.50 -6.39
C ASP A 88 1.16 10.32 -7.64
N LYS A 89 1.61 9.82 -8.79
CA LYS A 89 1.37 10.47 -10.08
C LYS A 89 0.17 9.87 -10.79
N GLU A 90 -0.47 10.70 -11.59
CA GLU A 90 -1.56 10.23 -12.43
C GLU A 90 -1.03 9.26 -13.50
N PRO A 91 -1.87 8.27 -13.90
CA PRO A 91 -1.49 7.37 -15.00
C PRO A 91 -1.23 8.13 -16.28
N PRO A 92 -0.35 7.62 -17.17
CA PRO A 92 -0.15 8.23 -18.48
C PRO A 92 -1.44 8.22 -19.30
N GLU A 93 -1.58 9.20 -20.18
CA GLU A 93 -2.74 9.24 -21.06
C GLU A 93 -2.71 8.09 -22.05
N CYS A 94 -3.87 7.48 -22.27
CA CYS A 94 -4.01 6.45 -23.29
C CYS A 94 -3.99 7.07 -24.70
N HIS A 95 -3.37 6.36 -25.61
CA HIS A 95 -3.30 6.76 -27.01
C HIS A 95 -3.44 5.54 -27.92
N VAL A 96 -3.67 5.79 -29.18
CA VAL A 96 -3.76 4.73 -30.18
C VAL A 96 -2.41 4.42 -30.78
#